data_5788f98895ae6aa1178a8684d0c508ad
#
_entry.id   5788f98895ae6aa1178a8684d0c508ad
#
_cell.length_a   1.000
_cell.length_b   1.000
_cell.length_c   1.000
_cell.angle_alpha   90.00
_cell.angle_beta   90.00
_cell.angle_gamma   90.00
#
_symmetry.space_group_name_H-M   'P 1'
#
loop_
_entity.id
_entity.type
_entity.pdbx_description
1 polymer ?
#
loop_
_entity_poly.entity_id
_entity_poly.type
_entity_poly.pdbx_seq_one_letter_code
_entity_poly.pdbx_strand_id
1 'polypeptide(L)'
;MNPTELINDLLKRSDGSLDQLKLHYGPLIRYVIAPILPDARDREEVFSDILIRVWDRVGQFDPNHGSWTNWLSTIARNAAIDRA
;
A
#
# COMPACT_ATOMS: atom_id res chain seq x y z
N MET A 1 -12.33 -7.21 -6.61
CA MET A 1 -11.45 -8.29 -6.07
C MET A 1 -11.58 -8.36 -4.57
N ASN A 2 -11.68 -9.57 -4.04
CA ASN A 2 -11.73 -9.76 -2.60
C ASN A 2 -10.35 -9.47 -1.99
N PRO A 3 -10.24 -8.62 -0.94
CA PRO A 3 -8.95 -8.37 -0.31
C PRO A 3 -8.21 -9.63 0.12
N THR A 4 -8.93 -10.65 0.58
CA THR A 4 -8.33 -11.91 1.01
C THR A 4 -7.55 -12.60 -0.11
N GLU A 5 -8.10 -12.61 -1.33
CA GLU A 5 -7.41 -13.20 -2.48
C GLU A 5 -6.11 -12.44 -2.79
N LEU A 6 -6.16 -11.12 -2.80
CA LEU A 6 -4.98 -10.30 -3.05
C LEU A 6 -3.92 -10.51 -1.96
N ILE A 7 -4.35 -10.52 -0.69
CA ILE A 7 -3.44 -10.74 0.43
C ILE A 7 -2.75 -12.10 0.29
N ASN A 8 -3.50 -13.15 -0.03
CA ASN A 8 -2.93 -14.48 -0.23
C ASN A 8 -1.95 -14.51 -1.39
N ASP A 9 -2.25 -13.84 -2.48
CA ASP A 9 -1.36 -13.76 -3.64
C ASP A 9 -0.08 -13.02 -3.29
N LEU A 10 -0.16 -11.95 -2.51
CA LEU A 10 1.01 -11.22 -2.04
C LEU A 10 1.86 -12.08 -1.11
N LEU A 11 1.22 -12.83 -0.21
CA LEU A 11 1.93 -13.74 0.70
C LEU A 11 2.67 -14.85 -0.05
N LYS A 12 2.07 -15.35 -1.12
CA LYS A 12 2.67 -16.39 -1.96
C LYS A 12 3.69 -15.84 -2.96
N ARG A 13 3.84 -14.52 -3.01
CA ARG A 13 4.71 -13.85 -4.01
C ARG A 13 4.32 -14.21 -5.44
N SER A 14 3.01 -14.35 -5.69
CA SER A 14 2.49 -14.71 -7.01
C SER A 14 2.82 -13.64 -8.04
N ASP A 15 3.08 -14.06 -9.27
CA ASP A 15 3.34 -13.14 -10.37
C ASP A 15 2.13 -12.23 -10.57
N GLY A 16 2.40 -10.94 -10.76
CA GLY A 16 1.35 -9.95 -11.00
C GLY A 16 0.63 -9.46 -9.75
N SER A 17 0.95 -9.98 -8.56
CA SER A 17 0.25 -9.56 -7.34
C SER A 17 0.52 -8.08 -7.00
N LEU A 18 1.74 -7.58 -7.23
CA LEU A 18 2.02 -6.15 -7.05
C LEU A 18 1.25 -5.28 -8.04
N ASP A 19 1.10 -5.74 -9.28
CA ASP A 19 0.31 -5.01 -10.28
C ASP A 19 -1.16 -4.96 -9.86
N GLN A 20 -1.68 -6.04 -9.30
CA GLN A 20 -3.05 -6.09 -8.78
C GLN A 20 -3.22 -5.16 -7.59
N LEU A 21 -2.24 -5.11 -6.70
CA LEU A 21 -2.24 -4.16 -5.59
C LEU A 21 -2.30 -2.73 -6.10
N LYS A 22 -1.47 -2.40 -7.06
CA LYS A 22 -1.43 -1.07 -7.66
C LYS A 22 -2.75 -0.72 -8.34
N LEU A 23 -3.33 -1.67 -9.07
CA LEU A 23 -4.59 -1.46 -9.79
C LEU A 23 -5.75 -1.20 -8.83
N HIS A 24 -5.91 -2.04 -7.81
CA HIS A 24 -7.08 -2.00 -6.93
C HIS A 24 -6.95 -1.03 -5.77
N TYR A 25 -5.74 -0.77 -5.28
CA TYR A 25 -5.51 0.07 -4.10
C TYR A 25 -4.64 1.28 -4.36
N GLY A 26 -4.13 1.44 -5.58
CA GLY A 26 -3.38 2.63 -5.97
C GLY A 26 -4.14 3.92 -5.72
N PRO A 27 -5.43 4.02 -6.13
CA PRO A 27 -6.21 5.22 -5.86
C PRO A 27 -6.33 5.57 -4.38
N LEU A 28 -6.51 4.56 -3.51
CA LEU A 28 -6.56 4.80 -2.06
C LEU A 28 -5.22 5.34 -1.55
N ILE A 29 -4.12 4.73 -1.96
CA ILE A 29 -2.78 5.16 -1.55
C ILE A 29 -2.54 6.60 -2.00
N ARG A 30 -2.86 6.93 -3.25
CA ARG A 30 -2.70 8.29 -3.78
C ARG A 30 -3.55 9.30 -3.03
N TYR A 31 -4.77 8.91 -2.68
CA TYR A 31 -5.67 9.76 -1.90
C TYR A 31 -5.08 10.10 -0.53
N VAL A 32 -4.46 9.12 0.12
CA VAL A 32 -3.88 9.30 1.46
C VAL A 32 -2.65 10.21 1.41
N ILE A 33 -1.78 10.05 0.41
CA ILE A 33 -0.50 10.76 0.38
C ILE A 33 -0.60 12.16 -0.23
N ALA A 34 -1.59 12.43 -1.06
CA ALA A 34 -1.70 13.70 -1.80
C ALA A 34 -1.70 14.93 -0.88
N PRO A 35 -2.49 14.99 0.21
CA PRO A 35 -2.48 16.17 1.06
C PRO A 35 -1.18 16.34 1.87
N ILE A 36 -0.39 15.28 2.01
CA ILE A 36 0.86 15.32 2.78
C ILE A 36 2.03 15.78 1.91
N LEU A 37 2.03 15.39 0.64
CA LEU A 37 3.12 15.64 -0.30
C LEU A 37 2.64 16.49 -1.47
N PRO A 38 2.85 17.80 -1.44
CA PRO A 38 2.40 18.67 -2.53
C PRO A 38 3.18 18.51 -3.84
N ASP A 39 4.43 18.05 -3.77
CA ASP A 39 5.26 17.85 -4.95
C ASP A 39 4.93 16.51 -5.62
N ALA A 40 4.61 16.56 -6.92
CA ALA A 40 4.24 15.36 -7.67
C ALA A 40 5.37 14.32 -7.73
N ARG A 41 6.63 14.77 -7.78
CA ARG A 41 7.78 13.88 -7.81
C ARG A 41 7.88 13.10 -6.50
N ASP A 42 7.70 13.78 -5.37
CA ASP A 42 7.71 13.14 -4.05
C ASP A 42 6.59 12.11 -3.96
N ARG A 43 5.40 12.43 -4.46
CA ARG A 43 4.27 11.49 -4.45
C ARG A 43 4.58 10.22 -5.24
N GLU A 44 5.20 10.36 -6.42
CA GLU A 44 5.54 9.19 -7.24
C GLU A 44 6.62 8.32 -6.58
N GLU A 45 7.64 8.93 -5.99
CA GLU A 45 8.68 8.20 -5.29
C GLU A 45 8.12 7.47 -4.06
N VAL A 46 7.29 8.13 -3.27
CA VAL A 46 6.68 7.53 -2.09
C VAL A 46 5.69 6.44 -2.49
N PHE A 47 4.94 6.64 -3.57
CA PHE A 47 4.02 5.61 -4.07
C PHE A 47 4.76 4.30 -4.34
N SER A 48 5.90 4.37 -5.02
CA SER A 48 6.73 3.18 -5.28
C SER A 48 7.25 2.56 -3.98
N ASP A 49 7.71 3.39 -3.05
CA ASP A 49 8.19 2.92 -1.74
C ASP A 49 7.09 2.21 -0.96
N ILE A 50 5.87 2.72 -1.01
CA ILE A 50 4.72 2.11 -0.33
C ILE A 50 4.44 0.72 -0.87
N LEU A 51 4.47 0.55 -2.20
CA LEU A 51 4.26 -0.77 -2.80
C LEU A 51 5.31 -1.77 -2.30
N ILE A 52 6.56 -1.36 -2.19
CA ILE A 52 7.63 -2.21 -1.67
C ILE A 52 7.42 -2.53 -0.19
N ARG A 53 7.03 -1.53 0.61
CA ARG A 53 6.73 -1.75 2.04
C ARG A 53 5.60 -2.74 2.24
N VAL A 54 4.54 -2.64 1.44
CA VAL A 54 3.43 -3.60 1.50
C VAL A 54 3.91 -4.99 1.15
N TRP A 55 4.69 -5.11 0.08
CA TRP A 55 5.27 -6.37 -0.35
C TRP A 55 6.08 -7.04 0.77
N ASP A 56 6.93 -6.25 1.44
CA ASP A 56 7.80 -6.76 2.48
C ASP A 56 7.05 -7.10 3.77
N ARG A 57 5.95 -6.38 4.07
CA ARG A 57 5.28 -6.44 5.37
C ARG A 57 3.93 -7.13 5.36
N VAL A 58 3.48 -7.63 4.23
CA VAL A 58 2.14 -8.24 4.13
C VAL A 58 1.97 -9.40 5.11
N GLY A 59 3.05 -10.11 5.43
CA GLY A 59 3.01 -11.19 6.43
C GLY A 59 2.71 -10.72 7.84
N GLN A 60 2.83 -9.42 8.11
CA GLN A 60 2.53 -8.83 9.42
C GLN A 60 1.08 -8.36 9.53
N PHE A 61 0.35 -8.33 8.42
CA PHE A 61 -1.05 -7.95 8.46
C PHE A 61 -1.87 -9.00 9.21
N ASP A 62 -2.62 -8.55 10.23
CA ASP A 62 -3.49 -9.42 11.02
C ASP A 62 -4.94 -8.95 10.86
N PRO A 63 -5.80 -9.72 10.17
CA PRO A 63 -7.19 -9.33 9.97
C PRO A 63 -7.99 -9.22 11.28
N ASN A 64 -7.50 -9.78 12.37
CA ASN A 64 -8.14 -9.67 13.69
C ASN A 64 -7.86 -8.33 14.37
N HIS A 65 -6.89 -7.55 13.88
CA HIS A 65 -6.48 -6.27 14.47
C HIS A 65 -6.81 -5.07 13.59
N GLY A 66 -7.66 -5.24 12.59
CA GLY A 66 -8.09 -4.15 11.75
C GLY A 66 -8.32 -4.57 10.31
N SER A 67 -8.82 -3.61 9.51
CA SER A 67 -9.11 -3.88 8.11
C SER A 67 -7.86 -3.73 7.26
N TRP A 68 -7.88 -4.37 6.11
CA TRP A 68 -6.84 -4.25 5.10
C TRP A 68 -6.64 -2.78 4.66
N THR A 69 -7.74 -2.06 4.42
CA THR A 69 -7.66 -0.67 3.98
C THR A 69 -7.03 0.23 5.04
N ASN A 70 -7.33 0.01 6.33
CA ASN A 70 -6.71 0.76 7.42
C ASN A 70 -5.22 0.45 7.53
N TRP A 71 -4.86 -0.80 7.37
CA TRP A 71 -3.45 -1.22 7.41
C TRP A 71 -2.66 -0.56 6.27
N LEU A 72 -3.19 -0.60 5.05
CA LEU A 72 -2.60 0.06 3.90
C LEU A 72 -2.48 1.57 4.10
N SER A 73 -3.56 2.20 4.56
CA SER A 73 -3.60 3.65 4.77
C SER A 73 -2.56 4.08 5.80
N THR A 74 -2.35 3.29 6.84
CA THR A 74 -1.34 3.57 7.87
C THR A 74 0.07 3.50 7.27
N ILE A 75 0.37 2.48 6.48
CA ILE A 75 1.66 2.37 5.80
C ILE A 75 1.88 3.57 4.88
N ALA A 76 0.86 3.92 4.10
CA ALA A 76 0.94 5.02 3.14
C ALA A 76 1.18 6.36 3.86
N ARG A 77 0.39 6.62 4.91
CA ARG A 77 0.51 7.87 5.68
C ARG A 77 1.89 7.99 6.32
N ASN A 78 2.36 6.93 6.95
CA ASN A 78 3.66 6.95 7.62
C ASN A 78 4.80 7.17 6.62
N ALA A 79 4.73 6.53 5.46
CA ALA A 79 5.72 6.73 4.41
C ALA A 79 5.74 8.17 3.90
N ALA A 80 4.56 8.77 3.73
CA ALA A 80 4.45 10.15 3.27
C ALA A 80 4.96 11.14 4.33
N ILE A 81 4.64 10.92 5.60
CA ILE A 81 5.11 11.75 6.70
C ILE A 81 6.64 11.67 6.81
N ASP A 82 7.22 10.50 6.67
CA ASP A 82 8.66 10.30 6.71
C ASP A 82 9.36 11.05 5.58
N ARG A 83 8.72 11.16 4.43
CA ARG A 83 9.26 11.86 3.27
C ARG A 83 9.12 13.38 3.38
N ALA A 84 8.07 13.85 4.02
CA ALA A 84 7.73 15.28 4.10
C ALA A 84 8.77 16.12 4.88
#